data_c809b0bfab961e342e64eaebb78340df
#
_entry.id   c809b0bfab961e342e64eaebb78340df
#
_cell.length_a   1.000
_cell.length_b   1.000
_cell.length_c   1.000
_cell.angle_alpha   90.00
_cell.angle_beta   90.00
_cell.angle_gamma   90.00
#
_symmetry.space_group_name_H-M   'P 1'
#
loop_
_entity.id
_entity.type
_entity.pdbx_description
1 polymer ?
#
loop_
_entity_poly.entity_id
_entity_poly.type
_entity_poly.pdbx_seq_one_letter_code
_entity_poly.pdbx_strand_id
1 'polypeptide(L)'
;MKKKSKIIKNAIIFILLIILTFYIILKDQNIGEMFQILGTVKLQYILIAVLCMCIYVLGESINIGRTLKALNEKTTFFQNIKYALIGFFFSGITPAASGGQPMQIYYMYKDKISVANSTLSLLINLSSMQVVTISLALISVVVNHSIMNTALICFFVIGILLNASALTLLIIA
;
A
#
# COMPACT_ATOMS: atom_id res chain seq x y z
N MET A 1 -16.05 15.57 -28.46
CA MET A 1 -15.83 16.66 -27.48
C MET A 1 -16.25 16.29 -26.04
N LYS A 2 -17.40 15.68 -25.78
CA LYS A 2 -17.87 15.31 -24.40
C LYS A 2 -16.93 14.41 -23.59
N LYS A 3 -16.20 13.47 -24.21
CA LYS A 3 -15.28 12.54 -23.50
C LYS A 3 -14.03 13.26 -22.97
N LYS A 4 -13.44 14.21 -23.72
CA LYS A 4 -12.28 15.01 -23.25
C LYS A 4 -12.65 15.92 -22.08
N SER A 5 -13.82 16.55 -22.13
CA SER A 5 -14.30 17.43 -21.04
C SER A 5 -14.50 16.64 -19.74
N LYS A 6 -15.01 15.39 -19.80
CA LYS A 6 -15.18 14.53 -18.61
C LYS A 6 -13.83 14.13 -18.00
N ILE A 7 -12.83 13.84 -18.83
CA ILE A 7 -11.48 13.50 -18.36
C ILE A 7 -10.83 14.68 -17.67
N ILE A 8 -10.92 15.89 -18.26
CA ILE A 8 -10.36 17.12 -17.67
C ILE A 8 -11.06 17.45 -16.35
N LYS A 9 -12.39 17.32 -16.27
CA LYS A 9 -13.15 17.54 -15.04
C LYS A 9 -12.73 16.59 -13.93
N ASN A 10 -12.57 15.30 -14.24
CA ASN A 10 -12.12 14.31 -13.26
C ASN A 10 -10.67 14.56 -12.81
N ALA A 11 -9.79 14.98 -13.71
CA ALA A 11 -8.41 15.35 -13.38
C ALA A 11 -8.35 16.58 -12.44
N ILE A 12 -9.20 17.60 -12.69
CA ILE A 12 -9.29 18.77 -11.82
C ILE A 12 -9.78 18.38 -10.42
N ILE A 13 -10.83 17.56 -10.33
CA ILE A 13 -11.35 17.07 -9.03
C ILE A 13 -10.25 16.28 -8.29
N PHE A 14 -9.51 15.44 -9.01
CA PHE A 14 -8.41 14.67 -8.42
C PHE A 14 -7.28 15.55 -7.87
N ILE A 15 -6.86 16.56 -8.64
CA ILE A 15 -5.85 17.54 -8.22
C ILE A 15 -6.36 18.34 -7.00
N LEU A 16 -7.62 18.76 -7.01
CA LEU A 16 -8.24 19.44 -5.88
C LEU A 16 -8.24 18.59 -4.60
N LEU A 17 -8.55 17.29 -4.72
CA LEU A 17 -8.49 16.36 -3.59
C LEU A 17 -7.06 16.20 -3.04
N ILE A 18 -6.06 16.11 -3.92
CA ILE A 18 -4.65 16.06 -3.49
C ILE A 18 -4.27 17.33 -2.74
N ILE A 19 -4.57 18.50 -3.31
CA ILE A 19 -4.27 19.80 -2.67
C ILE A 19 -4.98 19.91 -1.32
N LEU A 20 -6.24 19.54 -1.25
CA LEU A 20 -7.02 19.56 0.00
C LEU A 20 -6.41 18.63 1.05
N THR A 21 -5.99 17.42 0.66
CA THR A 21 -5.34 16.46 1.57
C THR A 21 -4.04 17.04 2.13
N PHE A 22 -3.18 17.57 1.28
CA PHE A 22 -1.95 18.23 1.73
C PHE A 22 -2.22 19.46 2.59
N TYR A 23 -3.21 20.27 2.25
CA TYR A 23 -3.61 21.41 3.06
C TYR A 23 -4.05 21.00 4.46
N ILE A 24 -4.90 19.96 4.58
CA ILE A 24 -5.38 19.46 5.89
C ILE A 24 -4.22 18.91 6.72
N ILE A 25 -3.30 18.16 6.11
CA ILE A 25 -2.16 17.55 6.81
C ILE A 25 -1.18 18.61 7.27
N LEU A 26 -0.90 19.63 6.44
CA LEU A 26 0.12 20.63 6.71
C LEU A 26 -0.39 21.86 7.47
N LYS A 27 -1.70 22.06 7.52
CA LYS A 27 -2.33 23.26 8.10
C LYS A 27 -1.88 23.56 9.53
N ASP A 28 -1.77 22.54 10.36
CA ASP A 28 -1.42 22.66 11.78
C ASP A 28 0.04 22.27 12.06
N GLN A 29 0.84 22.06 11.01
CA GLN A 29 2.26 21.70 11.11
C GLN A 29 3.16 22.92 10.85
N ASN A 30 4.11 23.10 11.72
CA ASN A 30 5.17 24.10 11.49
C ASN A 30 6.22 23.52 10.56
N ILE A 31 6.07 23.79 9.26
CA ILE A 31 6.97 23.29 8.22
C ILE A 31 8.43 23.65 8.51
N GLY A 32 8.68 24.85 9.10
CA GLY A 32 10.01 25.28 9.49
C GLY A 32 10.62 24.38 10.57
N GLU A 33 9.86 24.04 11.62
CA GLU A 33 10.29 23.08 12.65
C GLU A 33 10.55 21.69 12.07
N MET A 34 9.70 21.23 11.15
CA MET A 34 9.91 19.93 10.49
C MET A 34 11.26 19.88 9.78
N PHE A 35 11.62 20.93 9.02
CA PHE A 35 12.93 20.99 8.36
C PHE A 35 14.09 21.10 9.34
N GLN A 36 13.93 21.83 10.45
CA GLN A 36 14.94 21.87 11.52
C GLN A 36 15.14 20.51 12.17
N ILE A 37 14.06 19.81 12.51
CA ILE A 37 14.12 18.45 13.07
C ILE A 37 14.80 17.50 12.09
N LEU A 38 14.46 17.55 10.80
CA LEU A 38 15.12 16.75 9.76
C LEU A 38 16.64 17.01 9.70
N GLY A 39 17.05 18.28 9.89
CA GLY A 39 18.47 18.64 9.95
C GLY A 39 19.21 18.08 11.18
N THR A 40 18.50 17.74 12.26
CA THR A 40 19.09 17.14 13.46
C THR A 40 19.13 15.61 13.43
N VAL A 41 18.42 14.98 12.50
CA VAL A 41 18.39 13.51 12.38
C VAL A 41 19.77 13.00 11.93
N LYS A 42 20.34 12.09 12.70
CA LYS A 42 21.61 11.47 12.35
C LYS A 42 21.47 10.70 11.04
N LEU A 43 22.39 10.92 10.12
CA LEU A 43 22.41 10.30 8.79
C LEU A 43 22.24 8.78 8.82
N GLN A 44 22.76 8.11 9.84
CA GLN A 44 22.61 6.66 10.00
C GLN A 44 21.15 6.20 10.06
N TYR A 45 20.25 6.94 10.71
CA TYR A 45 18.83 6.57 10.75
C TYR A 45 18.16 6.74 9.40
N ILE A 46 18.54 7.77 8.64
CA ILE A 46 18.04 7.98 7.27
C ILE A 46 18.50 6.83 6.37
N LEU A 47 19.77 6.43 6.46
CA LEU A 47 20.29 5.32 5.68
C LEU A 47 19.61 3.99 6.02
N ILE A 48 19.36 3.72 7.32
CA ILE A 48 18.62 2.53 7.74
C ILE A 48 17.19 2.57 7.21
N ALA A 49 16.50 3.69 7.27
CA ALA A 49 15.14 3.83 6.74
C ALA A 49 15.08 3.58 5.23
N VAL A 50 16.03 4.14 4.47
CA VAL A 50 16.15 3.89 3.02
C VAL A 50 16.42 2.41 2.75
N LEU A 51 17.34 1.78 3.50
CA LEU A 51 17.63 0.36 3.35
C LEU A 51 16.40 -0.50 3.62
N CYS A 52 15.66 -0.22 4.71
CA CYS A 52 14.41 -0.93 5.02
C CYS A 52 13.38 -0.76 3.89
N MET A 53 13.25 0.44 3.32
CA MET A 53 12.35 0.68 2.19
C MET A 53 12.78 -0.10 0.94
N CYS A 54 14.07 -0.16 0.64
CA CYS A 54 14.59 -0.98 -0.45
C CYS A 54 14.27 -2.46 -0.25
N ILE A 55 14.48 -3.00 0.95
CA ILE A 55 14.17 -4.39 1.29
C ILE A 55 12.66 -4.65 1.12
N TYR A 56 11.82 -3.71 1.55
CA TYR A 56 10.37 -3.82 1.41
C TYR A 56 9.94 -3.87 -0.06
N VAL A 57 10.45 -2.97 -0.90
CA VAL A 57 10.16 -2.95 -2.35
C VAL A 57 10.63 -4.24 -3.03
N LEU A 58 11.81 -4.74 -2.67
CA LEU A 58 12.33 -6.01 -3.19
C LEU A 58 11.45 -7.19 -2.76
N GLY A 59 11.01 -7.23 -1.50
CA GLY A 59 10.10 -8.25 -0.99
C GLY A 59 8.77 -8.27 -1.74
N GLU A 60 8.16 -7.09 -1.95
CA GLU A 60 6.95 -6.93 -2.74
C GLU A 60 7.14 -7.40 -4.19
N SER A 61 8.26 -7.05 -4.81
CA SER A 61 8.60 -7.47 -6.18
C SER A 61 8.73 -8.99 -6.30
N ILE A 62 9.34 -9.63 -5.31
CA ILE A 62 9.47 -11.10 -5.25
C ILE A 62 8.10 -11.75 -5.11
N ASN A 63 7.22 -11.21 -4.26
CA ASN A 63 5.86 -11.72 -4.06
C ASN A 63 5.05 -11.63 -5.36
N ILE A 64 5.04 -10.47 -6.01
CA ILE A 64 4.38 -10.29 -7.31
C ILE A 64 4.91 -11.30 -8.35
N GLY A 65 6.23 -11.45 -8.43
CA GLY A 65 6.85 -12.39 -9.36
C GLY A 65 6.50 -13.86 -9.08
N ARG A 66 6.42 -14.26 -7.81
CA ARG A 66 6.02 -15.62 -7.40
C ARG A 66 4.56 -15.90 -7.74
N THR A 67 3.66 -14.98 -7.43
CA THR A 67 2.23 -15.15 -7.72
C THR A 67 1.95 -15.17 -9.22
N LEU A 68 2.56 -14.28 -10.00
CA LEU A 68 2.44 -14.29 -11.47
C LEU A 68 3.01 -15.58 -12.07
N LYS A 69 4.16 -16.05 -11.58
CA LYS A 69 4.74 -17.33 -12.01
C LYS A 69 3.82 -18.52 -11.71
N ALA A 70 3.16 -18.54 -10.55
CA ALA A 70 2.17 -19.57 -10.19
C ALA A 70 0.95 -19.55 -11.14
N LEU A 71 0.62 -18.40 -11.71
CA LEU A 71 -0.43 -18.23 -12.72
C LEU A 71 0.08 -18.43 -14.16
N ASN A 72 1.26 -19.03 -14.33
CA ASN A 72 1.92 -19.28 -15.62
C ASN A 72 2.28 -18.01 -16.42
N GLU A 73 2.32 -16.85 -15.79
CA GLU A 73 2.78 -15.61 -16.41
C GLU A 73 4.30 -15.48 -16.30
N LYS A 74 4.94 -15.12 -17.42
CA LYS A 74 6.40 -14.93 -17.47
C LYS A 74 6.74 -13.47 -17.27
N THR A 75 7.37 -13.15 -16.15
CA THR A 75 7.86 -11.79 -15.85
C THR A 75 9.33 -11.81 -15.47
N THR A 76 10.03 -10.73 -15.75
CA THR A 76 11.40 -10.50 -15.30
C THR A 76 11.38 -9.83 -13.92
N PHE A 77 12.46 -9.98 -13.17
CA PHE A 77 12.62 -9.33 -11.87
C PHE A 77 12.47 -7.81 -11.95
N PHE A 78 13.02 -7.17 -12.99
CA PHE A 78 12.88 -5.73 -13.20
C PHE A 78 11.44 -5.29 -13.50
N GLN A 79 10.67 -6.12 -14.21
CA GLN A 79 9.24 -5.86 -14.40
C GLN A 79 8.49 -5.89 -13.07
N ASN A 80 8.81 -6.86 -12.20
CA ASN A 80 8.17 -6.96 -10.88
C ASN A 80 8.51 -5.78 -9.98
N ILE A 81 9.77 -5.30 -9.98
CA ILE A 81 10.16 -4.05 -9.32
C ILE A 81 9.37 -2.87 -9.87
N LYS A 82 9.24 -2.76 -11.19
CA LYS A 82 8.43 -1.73 -11.84
C LYS A 82 6.99 -1.74 -11.33
N TYR A 83 6.35 -2.91 -11.23
CA TYR A 83 4.98 -3.02 -10.72
C TYR A 83 4.87 -2.62 -9.24
N ALA A 84 5.80 -3.05 -8.39
CA ALA A 84 5.85 -2.65 -7.00
C ALA A 84 5.98 -1.11 -6.86
N LEU A 85 6.93 -0.50 -7.56
CA LEU A 85 7.14 0.95 -7.53
C LEU A 85 5.93 1.73 -8.05
N ILE A 86 5.26 1.25 -9.11
CA ILE A 86 4.01 1.83 -9.61
C ILE A 86 2.93 1.79 -8.53
N GLY A 87 2.79 0.65 -7.85
CA GLY A 87 1.85 0.50 -6.74
C GLY A 87 2.09 1.53 -5.64
N PHE A 88 3.32 1.65 -5.17
CA PHE A 88 3.68 2.62 -4.13
C PHE A 88 3.47 4.06 -4.57
N PHE A 89 3.95 4.42 -5.77
CA PHE A 89 3.81 5.77 -6.27
C PHE A 89 2.34 6.19 -6.36
N PHE A 90 1.50 5.39 -7.01
CA PHE A 90 0.09 5.73 -7.17
C PHE A 90 -0.71 5.61 -5.86
N SER A 91 -0.32 4.74 -4.95
CA SER A 91 -0.89 4.72 -3.60
C SER A 91 -0.56 6.01 -2.84
N GLY A 92 0.66 6.51 -2.95
CA GLY A 92 1.09 7.74 -2.27
C GLY A 92 0.41 9.02 -2.75
N ILE A 93 0.01 9.09 -4.02
CA ILE A 93 -0.61 10.28 -4.61
C ILE A 93 -2.14 10.21 -4.72
N THR A 94 -2.76 9.09 -4.33
CA THR A 94 -4.22 8.93 -4.41
C THR A 94 -4.86 8.86 -3.02
N PRO A 95 -6.05 9.43 -2.85
CA PRO A 95 -6.78 9.35 -1.59
C PRO A 95 -7.00 7.90 -1.18
N ALA A 96 -6.78 7.60 0.12
CA ALA A 96 -6.90 6.26 0.69
C ALA A 96 -6.10 5.17 -0.05
N ALA A 97 -4.98 5.53 -0.70
CA ALA A 97 -4.12 4.63 -1.48
C ALA A 97 -4.85 3.87 -2.61
N SER A 98 -6.00 4.36 -3.05
CA SER A 98 -6.91 3.64 -3.95
C SER A 98 -6.38 3.45 -5.39
N GLY A 99 -5.37 4.22 -5.80
CA GLY A 99 -4.82 4.19 -7.16
C GLY A 99 -3.75 3.15 -7.40
N GLY A 100 -3.12 2.61 -6.35
CA GLY A 100 -1.96 1.72 -6.49
C GLY A 100 -2.27 0.45 -7.28
N GLN A 101 -3.22 -0.34 -6.82
CA GLN A 101 -3.58 -1.61 -7.44
C GLN A 101 -4.16 -1.47 -8.86
N PRO A 102 -5.12 -0.56 -9.13
CA PRO A 102 -5.60 -0.36 -10.49
C PRO A 102 -4.48 0.00 -11.48
N MET A 103 -3.50 0.79 -11.03
CA MET A 103 -2.36 1.16 -11.88
C MET A 103 -1.37 0.01 -12.06
N GLN A 104 -1.15 -0.83 -11.05
CA GLN A 104 -0.38 -2.07 -11.22
C GLN A 104 -1.02 -2.97 -12.29
N ILE A 105 -2.34 -3.23 -12.19
CA ILE A 105 -3.09 -4.02 -13.19
C ILE A 105 -2.95 -3.40 -14.58
N TYR A 106 -3.10 -2.09 -14.69
CA TYR A 106 -2.98 -1.40 -15.98
C TYR A 106 -1.60 -1.58 -16.62
N TYR A 107 -0.52 -1.48 -15.85
CA TYR A 107 0.84 -1.66 -16.38
C TYR A 107 1.17 -3.12 -16.66
N MET A 108 0.65 -4.07 -15.86
CA MET A 108 0.73 -5.50 -16.14
C MET A 108 0.02 -5.83 -17.45
N TYR A 109 -1.17 -5.27 -17.67
CA TYR A 109 -1.90 -5.40 -18.93
C TYR A 109 -1.12 -4.85 -20.12
N LYS A 110 -0.45 -3.71 -19.99
CA LYS A 110 0.43 -3.18 -21.04
C LYS A 110 1.58 -4.13 -21.38
N ASP A 111 2.08 -4.86 -20.40
CA ASP A 111 3.12 -5.88 -20.58
C ASP A 111 2.53 -7.25 -21.02
N LYS A 112 1.27 -7.26 -21.50
CA LYS A 112 0.54 -8.41 -22.03
C LYS A 112 0.15 -9.49 -21.01
N ILE A 113 0.16 -9.18 -19.72
CA ILE A 113 -0.40 -10.04 -18.68
C ILE A 113 -1.91 -9.84 -18.66
N SER A 114 -2.68 -10.91 -18.55
CA SER A 114 -4.14 -10.82 -18.51
C SER A 114 -4.61 -10.02 -17.28
N VAL A 115 -5.69 -9.25 -17.41
CA VAL A 115 -6.28 -8.49 -16.30
C VAL A 115 -6.71 -9.44 -15.17
N ALA A 116 -7.23 -10.63 -15.53
CA ALA A 116 -7.64 -11.62 -14.55
C ALA A 116 -6.45 -12.10 -13.72
N ASN A 117 -5.33 -12.51 -14.34
CA ASN A 117 -4.14 -12.97 -13.63
C ASN A 117 -3.47 -11.85 -12.83
N SER A 118 -3.46 -10.63 -13.37
CA SER A 118 -2.97 -9.45 -12.64
C SER A 118 -3.78 -9.20 -11.38
N THR A 119 -5.11 -9.20 -11.48
CA THR A 119 -6.01 -9.01 -10.34
C THR A 119 -5.85 -10.12 -9.31
N LEU A 120 -5.85 -11.38 -9.76
CA LEU A 120 -5.68 -12.52 -8.87
C LEU A 120 -4.32 -12.50 -8.15
N SER A 121 -3.24 -12.15 -8.84
CA SER A 121 -1.92 -11.99 -8.23
C SER A 121 -1.92 -10.95 -7.10
N LEU A 122 -2.56 -9.80 -7.32
CA LEU A 122 -2.65 -8.74 -6.30
C LEU A 122 -3.57 -9.13 -5.15
N LEU A 123 -4.67 -9.85 -5.41
CA LEU A 123 -5.55 -10.37 -4.35
C LEU A 123 -4.83 -11.38 -3.46
N ILE A 124 -4.05 -12.30 -4.02
CA ILE A 124 -3.22 -13.26 -3.27
C ILE A 124 -2.20 -12.50 -2.40
N ASN A 125 -1.57 -11.47 -2.96
CA ASN A 125 -0.60 -10.65 -2.24
C ASN A 125 -1.26 -9.91 -1.05
N LEU A 126 -2.42 -9.31 -1.27
CA LEU A 126 -3.23 -8.68 -0.21
C LEU A 126 -3.62 -9.68 0.90
N SER A 127 -4.10 -10.87 0.51
CA SER A 127 -4.46 -11.93 1.47
C SER A 127 -3.27 -12.33 2.33
N SER A 128 -2.10 -12.49 1.72
CA SER A 128 -0.85 -12.80 2.43
C SER A 128 -0.48 -11.71 3.45
N MET A 129 -0.61 -10.42 3.06
CA MET A 129 -0.39 -9.30 3.96
C MET A 129 -1.38 -9.29 5.15
N GLN A 130 -2.64 -9.62 4.91
CA GLN A 130 -3.65 -9.71 5.98
C GLN A 130 -3.31 -10.81 6.99
N VAL A 131 -2.88 -11.98 6.54
CA VAL A 131 -2.46 -13.08 7.42
C VAL A 131 -1.28 -12.65 8.31
N VAL A 132 -0.26 -12.01 7.72
CA VAL A 132 0.90 -11.53 8.48
C VAL A 132 0.48 -10.46 9.49
N THR A 133 -0.35 -9.49 9.09
CA THR A 133 -0.83 -8.42 9.96
C THR A 133 -1.59 -8.98 11.16
N ILE A 134 -2.52 -9.92 10.94
CA ILE A 134 -3.27 -10.58 12.02
C ILE A 134 -2.31 -11.34 12.95
N SER A 135 -1.37 -12.08 12.39
CA SER A 135 -0.39 -12.86 13.17
C SER A 135 0.46 -11.95 14.06
N LEU A 136 0.99 -10.85 13.51
CA LEU A 136 1.78 -9.88 14.28
C LEU A 136 0.94 -9.18 15.36
N ALA A 137 -0.33 -8.86 15.04
CA ALA A 137 -1.24 -8.28 16.02
C ALA A 137 -1.48 -9.23 17.20
N LEU A 138 -1.71 -10.52 16.94
CA LEU A 138 -1.88 -11.54 17.98
C LEU A 138 -0.61 -11.69 18.85
N ILE A 139 0.56 -11.77 18.22
CA ILE A 139 1.84 -11.83 18.93
C ILE A 139 2.03 -10.59 19.81
N SER A 140 1.71 -9.40 19.29
CA SER A 140 1.83 -8.15 20.03
C SER A 140 0.97 -8.12 21.30
N VAL A 141 -0.24 -8.67 21.27
CA VAL A 141 -1.12 -8.78 22.45
C VAL A 141 -0.51 -9.70 23.50
N VAL A 142 0.02 -10.84 23.08
CA VAL A 142 0.64 -11.81 24.00
C VAL A 142 1.86 -11.20 24.69
N VAL A 143 2.72 -10.51 23.93
CA VAL A 143 3.97 -9.90 24.45
C VAL A 143 3.71 -8.69 25.33
N ASN A 144 2.70 -7.87 24.98
CA ASN A 144 2.41 -6.59 25.66
C ASN A 144 1.14 -6.64 26.53
N HIS A 145 0.82 -7.80 27.08
CA HIS A 145 -0.39 -8.01 27.89
C HIS A 145 -0.57 -6.94 29.02
N SER A 146 0.52 -6.46 29.60
CA SER A 146 0.49 -5.47 30.69
C SER A 146 0.01 -4.07 30.29
N ILE A 147 0.05 -3.74 28.99
CA ILE A 147 -0.36 -2.44 28.44
C ILE A 147 -1.83 -2.45 28.01
N MET A 148 -2.44 -3.63 27.91
CA MET A 148 -3.79 -3.81 27.38
C MET A 148 -4.85 -3.35 28.38
N ASN A 149 -5.48 -2.21 28.07
CA ASN A 149 -6.69 -1.76 28.74
C ASN A 149 -7.94 -2.19 27.94
N THR A 150 -9.12 -2.09 28.58
CA THR A 150 -10.40 -2.49 27.98
C THR A 150 -10.66 -1.82 26.61
N ALA A 151 -10.33 -0.55 26.45
CA ALA A 151 -10.51 0.18 25.20
C ALA A 151 -9.62 -0.38 24.09
N LEU A 152 -8.34 -0.63 24.39
CA LEU A 152 -7.40 -1.24 23.45
C LEU A 152 -7.83 -2.66 23.01
N ILE A 153 -8.36 -3.45 23.95
CA ILE A 153 -8.89 -4.78 23.65
C ILE A 153 -10.10 -4.68 22.69
N CYS A 154 -11.03 -3.75 22.93
CA CYS A 154 -12.18 -3.55 22.04
C CYS A 154 -11.73 -3.15 20.62
N PHE A 155 -10.83 -2.18 20.48
CA PHE A 155 -10.29 -1.80 19.17
C PHE A 155 -9.56 -2.94 18.48
N PHE A 156 -8.80 -3.73 19.22
CA PHE A 156 -8.10 -4.88 18.72
C PHE A 156 -9.05 -5.96 18.18
N VAL A 157 -10.10 -6.30 18.93
CA VAL A 157 -11.13 -7.27 18.50
C VAL A 157 -11.84 -6.77 17.24
N ILE A 158 -12.25 -5.51 17.21
CA ILE A 158 -12.86 -4.90 16.02
C ILE A 158 -11.92 -4.97 14.83
N GLY A 159 -10.63 -4.63 15.01
CA GLY A 159 -9.61 -4.69 13.97
C GLY A 159 -9.43 -6.12 13.41
N ILE A 160 -9.36 -7.13 14.27
CA ILE A 160 -9.27 -8.54 13.83
C ILE A 160 -10.53 -8.95 13.07
N LEU A 161 -11.72 -8.63 13.56
CA LEU A 161 -12.97 -8.99 12.89
C LEU A 161 -13.08 -8.38 11.50
N LEU A 162 -12.71 -7.10 11.34
CA LEU A 162 -12.68 -6.43 10.04
C LEU A 162 -11.66 -7.07 9.09
N ASN A 163 -10.46 -7.36 9.56
CA ASN A 163 -9.43 -8.00 8.74
C ASN A 163 -9.81 -9.45 8.37
N ALA A 164 -10.37 -10.22 9.30
CA ALA A 164 -10.83 -11.57 9.05
C ALA A 164 -12.00 -11.61 8.06
N SER A 165 -12.94 -10.66 8.15
CA SER A 165 -14.05 -10.54 7.19
C SER A 165 -13.54 -10.19 5.78
N ALA A 166 -12.57 -9.29 5.67
CA ALA A 166 -11.95 -8.95 4.39
C ALA A 166 -11.22 -10.16 3.78
N LEU A 167 -10.49 -10.93 4.60
CA LEU A 167 -9.80 -12.15 4.15
C LEU A 167 -10.80 -13.22 3.67
N THR A 168 -11.90 -13.44 4.40
CA THR A 168 -12.95 -14.38 4.00
C THR A 168 -13.60 -14.00 2.68
N LEU A 169 -13.91 -12.73 2.49
CA LEU A 169 -14.44 -12.23 1.21
C LEU A 169 -13.46 -12.47 0.05
N LEU A 170 -12.15 -12.28 0.27
CA LEU A 170 -11.12 -12.54 -0.75
C LEU A 170 -10.98 -14.03 -1.09
N ILE A 171 -11.26 -14.94 -0.15
CA ILE A 171 -11.17 -16.39 -0.39
C ILE A 171 -12.41 -16.92 -1.11
N ILE A 172 -13.58 -16.30 -0.89
CA ILE A 172 -14.86 -16.72 -1.48
C ILE A 172 -15.05 -16.14 -2.89
N ALA A 173 -14.45 -14.97 -3.20
CA ALA A 173 -14.56 -14.29 -4.48
C ALA A 173 -13.71 -14.97 -5.58
#